data_6899eb3af4ef0c283b39f4732ad853d5
#
_entry.id   6899eb3af4ef0c283b39f4732ad853d5
#
_cell.length_a   1.000
_cell.length_b   1.000
_cell.length_c   1.000
_cell.angle_alpha   90.00
_cell.angle_beta   90.00
_cell.angle_gamma   90.00
#
_symmetry.space_group_name_H-M   'P 1'
#
loop_
_entity.id
_entity.type
_entity.pdbx_description
1 polymer ?
#
loop_
_entity_poly.entity_id
_entity_poly.type
_entity_poly.pdbx_seq_one_letter_code
_entity_poly.pdbx_strand_id
1 'polypeptide(L)'
;MSQWVYNSGVESNAQLLLQMDIEGAEYDFFLYEKPAFLKKFRYAIIEVHYLHQMLGPGYFETRLLPFIKKVKECFDIIHIHPNNHTVFAEFGGVTLTSCLELTLSNKMISANGESLQNIKHEAPL
;
A
#
# COMPACT_ATOMS: atom_id res chain seq x y z
N MET A 1 8.27 -6.04 -12.27
CA MET A 1 9.03 -5.96 -10.99
C MET A 1 9.49 -7.34 -10.49
N SER A 2 8.66 -8.36 -10.52
CA SER A 2 9.03 -9.71 -10.06
C SER A 2 10.27 -10.28 -10.76
N GLN A 3 10.39 -10.09 -12.08
CA GLN A 3 11.55 -10.52 -12.86
C GLN A 3 12.83 -9.78 -12.44
N TRP A 4 12.73 -8.51 -12.13
CA TRP A 4 13.87 -7.72 -11.68
C TRP A 4 14.38 -8.20 -10.31
N VAL A 5 13.49 -8.48 -9.37
CA VAL A 5 13.86 -9.04 -8.06
C VAL A 5 14.54 -10.40 -8.22
N TYR A 6 14.01 -11.26 -9.10
CA TYR A 6 14.62 -12.56 -9.40
C TYR A 6 16.05 -12.39 -9.96
N ASN A 7 16.24 -11.48 -10.91
CA ASN A 7 17.52 -11.26 -11.56
C ASN A 7 18.54 -10.51 -10.69
N SER A 8 18.09 -9.86 -9.61
CA SER A 8 18.98 -9.11 -8.70
C SER A 8 19.82 -9.99 -7.77
N GLY A 9 19.60 -11.32 -7.75
CA GLY A 9 20.31 -12.24 -6.89
C GLY A 9 19.87 -12.24 -5.43
N VAL A 10 18.70 -11.64 -5.13
CA VAL A 10 18.10 -11.67 -3.80
C VAL A 10 17.72 -13.12 -3.45
N GLU A 11 18.11 -13.57 -2.27
CA GLU A 11 17.78 -14.91 -1.79
C GLU A 11 16.26 -15.13 -1.74
N SER A 12 15.80 -16.35 -2.05
CA SER A 12 14.38 -16.68 -2.14
C SER A 12 13.61 -16.51 -0.83
N ASN A 13 14.31 -16.60 0.32
CA ASN A 13 13.75 -16.42 1.67
C ASN A 13 13.98 -15.01 2.24
N ALA A 14 14.58 -14.10 1.48
CA ALA A 14 14.78 -12.74 1.93
C ALA A 14 13.44 -12.02 2.14
N GLN A 15 13.34 -11.30 3.25
CA GLN A 15 12.22 -10.41 3.53
C GLN A 15 12.57 -9.02 3.02
N LEU A 16 11.76 -8.50 2.12
CA LEU A 16 11.98 -7.24 1.45
C LEU A 16 11.11 -6.13 2.04
N LEU A 17 11.60 -4.91 1.94
CA LEU A 17 10.81 -3.69 2.12
C LEU A 17 10.48 -3.14 0.72
N LEU A 18 9.20 -2.90 0.46
CA LEU A 18 8.75 -2.18 -0.72
C LEU A 18 8.53 -0.71 -0.37
N GLN A 19 9.17 0.17 -1.10
CA GLN A 19 8.83 1.59 -1.10
C GLN A 19 8.41 1.98 -2.50
N MET A 20 7.24 2.60 -2.63
CA MET A 20 6.63 2.89 -3.92
C MET A 20 5.96 4.25 -3.94
N ASP A 21 6.41 5.08 -4.87
CA ASP A 21 5.84 6.37 -5.23
C ASP A 21 5.96 6.48 -6.76
N ILE A 22 4.93 6.04 -7.50
CA ILE A 22 4.98 5.88 -8.96
C ILE A 22 3.82 6.57 -9.67
N GLU A 23 3.28 7.61 -9.06
CA GLU A 23 2.40 8.59 -9.69
C GLU A 23 1.14 7.98 -10.35
N GLY A 24 0.50 7.04 -9.66
CA GLY A 24 -0.75 6.41 -10.08
C GLY A 24 -0.60 5.00 -10.65
N ALA A 25 0.61 4.52 -10.92
CA ALA A 25 0.84 3.15 -11.37
C ALA A 25 0.81 2.11 -10.22
N GLU A 26 0.71 2.53 -8.96
CA GLU A 26 0.58 1.65 -7.81
C GLU A 26 -0.66 0.76 -7.87
N TYR A 27 -1.76 1.25 -8.44
CA TYR A 27 -2.97 0.46 -8.66
C TYR A 27 -2.69 -0.74 -9.56
N ASP A 28 -2.06 -0.52 -10.69
CA ASP A 28 -1.73 -1.57 -11.65
C ASP A 28 -0.74 -2.56 -11.07
N PHE A 29 0.26 -2.08 -10.31
CA PHE A 29 1.20 -2.95 -9.64
C PHE A 29 0.48 -3.95 -8.72
N PHE A 30 -0.38 -3.48 -7.81
CA PHE A 30 -1.07 -4.38 -6.88
C PHE A 30 -2.10 -5.27 -7.57
N LEU A 31 -2.76 -4.78 -8.62
CA LEU A 31 -3.78 -5.55 -9.34
C LEU A 31 -3.17 -6.67 -10.19
N TYR A 32 -2.00 -6.45 -10.80
CA TYR A 32 -1.38 -7.41 -11.71
C TYR A 32 -0.34 -8.32 -11.06
N GLU A 33 0.27 -7.91 -9.96
CA GLU A 33 1.24 -8.77 -9.28
C GLU A 33 0.55 -9.93 -8.55
N LYS A 34 1.20 -11.09 -8.61
CA LYS A 34 0.69 -12.29 -7.96
C LYS A 34 0.86 -12.21 -6.45
N PRO A 35 -0.08 -12.75 -5.66
CA PRO A 35 0.05 -12.83 -4.20
C PRO A 35 1.35 -13.48 -3.74
N ALA A 36 1.84 -14.50 -4.45
CA ALA A 36 3.11 -15.16 -4.15
C ALA A 36 4.32 -14.22 -4.21
N PHE A 37 4.29 -13.22 -5.11
CA PHE A 37 5.32 -12.19 -5.18
C PHE A 37 5.14 -11.15 -4.06
N LEU A 38 3.94 -10.70 -3.80
CA LEU A 38 3.64 -9.73 -2.74
C LEU A 38 4.01 -10.26 -1.35
N LYS A 39 3.98 -11.57 -1.14
CA LYS A 39 4.40 -12.21 0.12
C LYS A 39 5.89 -12.06 0.43
N LYS A 40 6.72 -11.68 -0.53
CA LYS A 40 8.15 -11.42 -0.29
C LYS A 40 8.42 -10.11 0.46
N PHE A 41 7.46 -9.20 0.46
CA PHE A 41 7.58 -7.94 1.18
C PHE A 41 7.05 -8.07 2.60
N ARG A 42 7.91 -7.89 3.59
CA ARG A 42 7.50 -7.83 4.99
C ARG A 42 6.68 -6.59 5.27
N TYR A 43 7.15 -5.46 4.79
CA TYR A 43 6.49 -4.16 4.87
C TYR A 43 6.44 -3.51 3.50
N ALA A 44 5.43 -2.70 3.29
CA ALA A 44 5.34 -1.81 2.14
C ALA A 44 4.95 -0.41 2.59
N ILE A 45 5.64 0.58 2.06
CA ILE A 45 5.30 2.00 2.18
C ILE A 45 4.94 2.47 0.79
N ILE A 46 3.68 2.84 0.59
CA ILE A 46 3.17 3.21 -0.73
C ILE A 46 2.45 4.55 -0.69
N GLU A 47 2.70 5.40 -1.67
CA GLU A 47 1.88 6.57 -1.94
C GLU A 47 0.77 6.20 -2.92
N VAL A 48 -0.48 6.41 -2.49
CA VAL A 48 -1.67 6.13 -3.30
C VAL A 48 -2.18 7.45 -3.86
N HIS A 49 -2.03 7.61 -5.17
CA HIS A 49 -2.32 8.85 -5.88
C HIS A 49 -3.76 8.89 -6.42
N TYR A 50 -4.20 10.08 -6.83
CA TYR A 50 -5.48 10.32 -7.51
C TYR A 50 -6.73 9.89 -6.75
N LEU A 51 -6.69 9.88 -5.42
CA LEU A 51 -7.84 9.50 -4.59
C LEU A 51 -9.07 10.39 -4.81
N HIS A 52 -8.87 11.67 -5.15
CA HIS A 52 -9.96 12.59 -5.47
C HIS A 52 -10.80 12.14 -6.68
N GLN A 53 -10.24 11.31 -7.57
CA GLN A 53 -10.98 10.77 -8.71
C GLN A 53 -12.06 9.76 -8.31
N MET A 54 -12.07 9.28 -7.06
CA MET A 54 -13.16 8.42 -6.56
C MET A 54 -14.53 9.11 -6.54
N LEU A 55 -14.53 10.44 -6.56
CA LEU A 55 -15.76 11.24 -6.67
C LEU A 55 -16.32 11.25 -8.09
N GLY A 56 -15.53 10.87 -9.09
CA GLY A 56 -15.96 10.71 -10.46
C GLY A 56 -16.63 9.34 -10.71
N PRO A 57 -17.45 9.23 -11.79
CA PRO A 57 -18.16 8.00 -12.07
C PRO A 57 -17.20 6.86 -12.42
N GLY A 58 -17.40 5.71 -11.78
CA GLY A 58 -16.72 4.46 -12.09
C GLY A 58 -15.30 4.29 -11.54
N TYR A 59 -14.63 5.33 -11.07
CA TYR A 59 -13.25 5.21 -10.58
C TYR A 59 -13.17 4.38 -9.30
N PHE A 60 -14.08 4.60 -8.36
CA PHE A 60 -14.11 3.84 -7.12
C PHE A 60 -14.26 2.34 -7.40
N GLU A 61 -15.24 1.97 -8.22
CA GLU A 61 -15.58 0.56 -8.49
C GLU A 61 -14.51 -0.15 -9.34
N THR A 62 -13.88 0.57 -10.27
CA THR A 62 -12.97 -0.03 -11.26
C THR A 62 -11.50 0.03 -10.87
N ARG A 63 -11.12 0.98 -10.01
CA ARG A 63 -9.72 1.20 -9.63
C ARG A 63 -9.49 1.07 -8.13
N LEU A 64 -10.14 1.91 -7.33
CA LEU A 64 -9.84 2.01 -5.91
C LEU A 64 -10.31 0.78 -5.13
N LEU A 65 -11.54 0.33 -5.32
CA LEU A 65 -12.08 -0.81 -4.59
C LEU A 65 -11.32 -2.12 -4.87
N PRO A 66 -11.03 -2.48 -6.13
CA PRO A 66 -10.21 -3.65 -6.42
C PRO A 66 -8.80 -3.56 -5.82
N PHE A 67 -8.19 -2.39 -5.85
CA PHE A 67 -6.89 -2.13 -5.22
C PHE A 67 -6.94 -2.36 -3.70
N ILE A 68 -7.90 -1.75 -3.01
CA ILE A 68 -8.06 -1.92 -1.55
C ILE A 68 -8.31 -3.39 -1.19
N LYS A 69 -9.15 -4.10 -1.95
CA LYS A 69 -9.39 -5.54 -1.74
C LYS A 69 -8.11 -6.34 -1.87
N LYS A 70 -7.30 -6.07 -2.88
CA LYS A 70 -6.02 -6.76 -3.10
C LYS A 70 -5.01 -6.47 -2.00
N VAL A 71 -4.89 -5.21 -1.59
CA VAL A 71 -4.02 -4.81 -0.47
C VAL A 71 -4.45 -5.55 0.79
N LYS A 72 -5.72 -5.53 1.15
CA LYS A 72 -6.25 -6.16 2.37
C LYS A 72 -6.17 -7.69 2.35
N GLU A 73 -6.13 -8.30 1.20
CA GLU A 73 -5.91 -9.75 1.06
C GLU A 73 -4.50 -10.16 1.52
N CYS A 74 -3.49 -9.34 1.22
CA CYS A 74 -2.08 -9.65 1.47
C CYS A 74 -1.49 -8.94 2.69
N PHE A 75 -2.03 -7.77 3.06
CA PHE A 75 -1.46 -6.87 4.06
C PHE A 75 -2.50 -6.36 5.04
N ASP A 76 -2.02 -6.01 6.23
CA ASP A 76 -2.72 -5.14 7.18
C ASP A 76 -2.23 -3.70 6.97
N ILE A 77 -3.14 -2.75 6.98
CA ILE A 77 -2.80 -1.32 6.96
C ILE A 77 -2.51 -0.92 8.41
N ILE A 78 -1.25 -0.60 8.69
CA ILE A 78 -0.80 -0.26 10.04
C ILE A 78 -0.63 1.23 10.26
N HIS A 79 -0.52 2.01 9.19
CA HIS A 79 -0.46 3.47 9.28
C HIS A 79 -1.01 4.11 8.01
N ILE A 80 -1.70 5.23 8.16
CA ILE A 80 -2.21 6.07 7.07
C ILE A 80 -1.78 7.50 7.37
N HIS A 81 -1.14 8.14 6.41
CA HIS A 81 -0.72 9.52 6.49
C HIS A 81 -1.14 10.30 5.24
N PRO A 82 -1.93 11.38 5.35
CA PRO A 82 -2.22 12.23 4.21
C PRO A 82 -0.96 13.00 3.79
N ASN A 83 -0.69 13.06 2.49
CA ASN A 83 0.41 13.87 1.99
C ASN A 83 0.06 15.37 2.15
N ASN A 84 0.90 16.11 2.88
CA ASN A 84 0.66 17.51 3.23
C ASN A 84 0.76 18.48 2.02
N HIS A 85 1.29 18.03 0.91
CA HIS A 85 1.46 18.83 -0.31
C HIS A 85 0.36 18.59 -1.34
N THR A 86 -0.67 17.82 -1.02
CA THR A 86 -1.73 17.47 -1.95
C THR A 86 -2.99 18.31 -1.77
N VAL A 87 -3.77 18.41 -2.83
CA VAL A 87 -5.04 19.11 -2.84
C VAL A 87 -6.05 18.36 -1.98
N PHE A 88 -6.76 19.12 -1.13
CA PHE A 88 -7.87 18.60 -0.34
C PHE A 88 -9.19 18.98 -1.02
N ALA A 89 -10.13 18.05 -1.03
CA ALA A 89 -11.50 18.28 -1.42
C ALA A 89 -12.43 17.91 -0.25
N GLU A 90 -13.46 18.70 -0.03
CA GLU A 90 -14.52 18.39 0.94
C GLU A 90 -15.74 17.85 0.23
N PHE A 91 -16.25 16.72 0.72
CA PHE A 91 -17.48 16.10 0.23
C PHE A 91 -18.27 15.52 1.40
N GLY A 92 -19.52 15.99 1.57
CA GLY A 92 -20.40 15.48 2.63
C GLY A 92 -19.83 15.62 4.06
N GLY A 93 -19.03 16.68 4.32
CA GLY A 93 -18.38 16.91 5.62
C GLY A 93 -17.09 16.09 5.84
N VAL A 94 -16.64 15.34 4.83
CA VAL A 94 -15.38 14.59 4.86
C VAL A 94 -14.33 15.30 4.02
N THR A 95 -13.16 15.53 4.60
CA THR A 95 -12.01 16.08 3.87
C THR A 95 -11.24 14.93 3.20
N LEU A 96 -11.12 15.00 1.88
CA LEU A 96 -10.40 14.02 1.07
C LEU A 96 -9.08 14.62 0.58
N THR A 97 -8.00 13.89 0.78
CA THR A 97 -6.72 14.19 0.15
C THR A 97 -6.62 13.47 -1.19
N SER A 98 -5.87 14.04 -2.12
CA SER A 98 -5.60 13.38 -3.40
C SER A 98 -4.53 12.30 -3.31
N CYS A 99 -3.72 12.30 -2.25
CA CYS A 99 -2.65 11.34 -2.04
C CYS A 99 -2.55 10.92 -0.57
N LEU A 100 -2.47 9.61 -0.33
CA LEU A 100 -2.23 9.02 0.99
C LEU A 100 -0.96 8.20 0.95
N GLU A 101 -0.15 8.30 1.99
CA GLU A 101 0.88 7.30 2.28
C GLU A 101 0.28 6.20 3.15
N LEU A 102 0.43 4.97 2.73
CA LEU A 102 0.04 3.77 3.47
C LEU A 102 1.29 3.02 3.91
N THR A 103 1.34 2.65 5.18
CA THR A 103 2.31 1.66 5.67
C THR A 103 1.57 0.34 5.88
N LEU A 104 2.07 -0.70 5.25
CA LEU A 104 1.47 -2.01 5.19
C LEU A 104 2.38 -3.05 5.87
N SER A 105 1.78 -3.98 6.60
CA SER A 105 2.44 -5.15 7.17
C SER A 105 1.89 -6.42 6.55
N ASN A 106 2.76 -7.34 6.14
CA ASN A 106 2.35 -8.58 5.48
C ASN A 106 1.67 -9.53 6.45
N LYS A 107 0.44 -9.92 6.18
CA LYS A 107 -0.37 -10.82 7.02
C LYS A 107 0.26 -12.19 7.19
N MET A 108 0.90 -12.72 6.16
CA MET A 108 1.48 -14.07 6.17
C MET A 108 2.67 -14.17 7.11
N ILE A 109 3.39 -13.08 7.34
CA ILE A 109 4.54 -13.03 8.24
C ILE A 109 4.06 -12.82 9.68
N SER A 110 3.03 -12.02 9.89
CA SER A 110 2.43 -11.79 11.22
C SER A 110 1.83 -13.07 11.83
N ALA A 111 1.27 -13.97 11.01
CA ALA A 111 0.70 -15.24 11.45
C ALA A 111 1.75 -16.24 11.97
N ASN A 112 3.04 -16.08 11.65
CA ASN A 112 4.13 -16.96 12.04
C ASN A 112 4.84 -16.56 13.35
N GLY A 113 4.21 -15.73 14.22
CA GLY A 113 4.59 -15.58 15.61
C GLY A 113 5.46 -14.39 15.99
N GLU A 114 5.65 -13.40 15.14
CA GLU A 114 6.15 -12.10 15.57
C GLU A 114 4.99 -11.20 16.02
N SER A 115 4.83 -11.09 17.32
CA SER A 115 3.87 -10.17 17.94
C SER A 115 4.16 -8.74 17.51
N LEU A 116 3.18 -8.09 16.89
CA LEU A 116 3.19 -6.65 16.58
C LEU A 116 3.23 -5.76 17.84
N GLN A 117 3.31 -6.36 19.04
CA GLN A 117 3.24 -5.65 20.32
C GLN A 117 4.46 -4.77 20.63
N ASN A 118 5.50 -4.80 19.80
CA ASN A 118 6.73 -4.02 20.05
C ASN A 118 6.96 -2.85 19.08
N ILE A 119 6.02 -2.54 18.22
CA ILE A 119 6.10 -1.28 17.45
C ILE A 119 5.55 -0.17 18.35
N LYS A 120 6.43 0.46 19.10
CA LYS A 120 6.10 1.74 19.74
C LYS A 120 5.82 2.74 18.64
N HIS A 121 4.59 3.21 18.59
CA HIS A 121 4.25 4.40 17.82
C HIS A 121 4.96 5.60 18.45
N GLU A 122 6.16 5.89 18.01
CA GLU A 122 6.69 7.23 18.17
C GLU A 122 6.06 8.06 17.06
N ALA A 123 5.13 8.93 17.44
CA ALA A 123 4.59 9.91 16.52
C ALA A 123 5.75 10.74 15.99
N PRO A 124 5.88 10.94 14.66
CA PRO A 124 6.87 11.87 14.13
C PRO A 124 6.58 13.26 14.65
N LEU A 125 7.60 13.87 15.19
CA LEU A 125 7.60 15.28 15.61
C LEU A 125 7.35 16.22 14.42
#